data_9ea29e11e03f04d4ba177fd148767ea9
#
_entry.id   9ea29e11e03f04d4ba177fd148767ea9
#
_cell.length_a   1.000
_cell.length_b   1.000
_cell.length_c   1.000
_cell.angle_alpha   90.00
_cell.angle_beta   90.00
_cell.angle_gamma   90.00
#
_symmetry.space_group_name_H-M   'P 1'
#
loop_
_entity.id
_entity.type
_entity.pdbx_description
1 polymer ?
#
loop_
_entity_poly.entity_id
_entity_poly.type
_entity_poly.pdbx_seq_one_letter_code
_entity_poly.pdbx_strand_id
1 'polypeptide(L)'
;MRVVVIGAGATGLGVAWDLTLRGIDVTVVEARELGAGTSGRFHGLLHSGGRYLVTDPSAAKECYSENMLLRRIACDAVVATGGYFVKKFGDDSTFESRWLSQAEELGVPTHPVKVAELVDELPMLTRDVQRAHWVPDGVLEGFTMLSMLVQAIESRGSRLFDHTKAIRLRLDGDRVSGVEVEGVGGYRVLECDAVVNTAGPWAGIVARDWGLDIKVQPSYGLMLIFANRRMNKVVNRLKPPGDGDIFVPHREVVILGTTDVAQGLPDAPEPRRAEAIRLMELGAELVPDLGSWRVLRGFTGVRPLYEPSGVTGDSRTVSRDFAVLDHGETDGLNGAFSVLGGKWTTFRLMGEALGERLAKALNVDSPSLSREVAIERRHVRSVPSAPKARGALLCECEQVYEADLDESTATAQMQRRFDTWFAMGPCQGTFCAHRVLGRGRAVGFADELSSLRREREHGLNAVGWGASARLIALEQSIAAQSLGEDVR
;
A
#
# COMPACT_ATOMS: atom_id res chain seq x y z
N MET A 1 -19.62 19.08 -13.85
CA MET A 1 -19.28 19.15 -12.42
C MET A 1 -17.84 18.68 -12.27
N ARG A 2 -17.01 19.46 -11.58
CA ARG A 2 -15.57 19.22 -11.46
C ARG A 2 -15.20 19.03 -9.99
N VAL A 3 -14.45 17.97 -9.70
CA VAL A 3 -13.97 17.67 -8.34
C VAL A 3 -12.46 17.55 -8.34
N VAL A 4 -11.81 18.22 -7.39
CA VAL A 4 -10.37 18.05 -7.14
C VAL A 4 -10.18 17.10 -5.96
N VAL A 5 -9.41 16.03 -6.17
CA VAL A 5 -9.01 15.07 -5.12
C VAL A 5 -7.55 15.31 -4.75
N ILE A 6 -7.27 15.56 -3.48
CA ILE A 6 -5.92 15.84 -2.97
C ILE A 6 -5.33 14.54 -2.38
N GLY A 7 -4.29 14.03 -3.04
CA GLY A 7 -3.60 12.79 -2.69
C GLY A 7 -3.96 11.63 -3.61
N ALA A 8 -2.96 11.08 -4.31
CA ALA A 8 -3.08 9.90 -5.19
C ALA A 8 -2.70 8.58 -4.48
N GLY A 9 -3.01 8.47 -3.20
CA GLY A 9 -2.96 7.21 -2.47
C GLY A 9 -4.15 6.31 -2.80
N ALA A 10 -4.23 5.15 -2.14
CA ALA A 10 -5.33 4.20 -2.32
C ALA A 10 -6.70 4.85 -2.14
N THR A 11 -6.85 5.65 -1.07
CA THR A 11 -8.11 6.36 -0.78
C THR A 11 -8.48 7.33 -1.89
N GLY A 12 -7.54 8.20 -2.30
CA GLY A 12 -7.82 9.22 -3.32
C GLY A 12 -8.13 8.63 -4.68
N LEU A 13 -7.41 7.58 -5.10
CA LEU A 13 -7.70 6.88 -6.35
C LEU A 13 -9.00 6.08 -6.27
N GLY A 14 -9.34 5.51 -5.10
CA GLY A 14 -10.63 4.88 -4.89
C GLY A 14 -11.80 5.85 -5.00
N VAL A 15 -11.65 7.05 -4.42
CA VAL A 15 -12.60 8.16 -4.55
C VAL A 15 -12.70 8.60 -6.02
N ALA A 16 -11.56 8.85 -6.66
CA ALA A 16 -11.53 9.27 -8.06
C ALA A 16 -12.18 8.23 -8.98
N TRP A 17 -11.97 6.95 -8.72
CA TRP A 17 -12.61 5.86 -9.45
C TRP A 17 -14.13 5.88 -9.34
N ASP A 18 -14.66 5.94 -8.10
CA ASP A 18 -16.12 5.97 -7.88
C ASP A 18 -16.76 7.22 -8.51
N LEU A 19 -16.17 8.41 -8.31
CA LEU A 19 -16.67 9.65 -8.88
C LEU A 19 -16.63 9.66 -10.42
N THR A 20 -15.55 9.13 -11.01
CA THR A 20 -15.42 9.02 -12.47
C THR A 20 -16.49 8.09 -13.05
N LEU A 21 -16.81 6.99 -12.36
CA LEU A 21 -17.91 6.09 -12.75
C LEU A 21 -19.28 6.74 -12.65
N ARG A 22 -19.46 7.72 -11.77
CA ARG A 22 -20.68 8.55 -11.68
C ARG A 22 -20.75 9.64 -12.76
N GLY A 23 -19.76 9.74 -13.66
CA GLY A 23 -19.70 10.75 -14.71
C GLY A 23 -19.23 12.14 -14.23
N ILE A 24 -18.59 12.22 -13.08
CA ILE A 24 -18.02 13.44 -12.52
C ILE A 24 -16.61 13.65 -13.12
N ASP A 25 -16.29 14.88 -13.55
CA ASP A 25 -14.94 15.24 -14.02
C ASP A 25 -14.01 15.40 -12.82
N VAL A 26 -13.04 14.47 -12.69
CA VAL A 26 -12.14 14.41 -11.55
C VAL A 26 -10.73 14.81 -11.96
N THR A 27 -10.12 15.69 -11.16
CA THR A 27 -8.69 15.97 -11.23
C THR A 27 -8.05 15.56 -9.90
N VAL A 28 -7.12 14.60 -9.95
CA VAL A 28 -6.33 14.18 -8.79
C VAL A 28 -5.02 14.95 -8.78
N VAL A 29 -4.63 15.49 -7.62
CA VAL A 29 -3.31 16.12 -7.42
C VAL A 29 -2.52 15.39 -6.37
N GLU A 30 -1.25 15.10 -6.65
CA GLU A 30 -0.33 14.40 -5.75
C GLU A 30 0.95 15.24 -5.61
N ALA A 31 1.31 15.54 -4.36
CA ALA A 31 2.47 16.40 -4.08
C ALA A 31 3.82 15.77 -4.44
N ARG A 32 3.87 14.44 -4.48
CA ARG A 32 5.07 13.64 -4.77
C ARG A 32 4.81 12.65 -5.91
N GLU A 33 5.58 11.60 -5.95
CA GLU A 33 5.36 10.49 -6.87
C GLU A 33 4.16 9.64 -6.44
N LEU A 34 3.51 8.98 -7.38
CA LEU A 34 2.47 7.99 -7.12
C LEU A 34 2.96 6.94 -6.10
N GLY A 35 2.19 6.72 -5.05
CA GLY A 35 2.52 5.74 -4.02
C GLY A 35 3.65 6.13 -3.06
N ALA A 36 4.15 7.37 -3.08
CA ALA A 36 5.20 7.83 -2.16
C ALA A 36 4.79 7.82 -0.69
N GLY A 37 3.50 7.93 -0.39
CA GLY A 37 2.94 7.87 0.96
C GLY A 37 2.71 6.45 1.48
N THR A 38 1.74 6.32 2.38
CA THR A 38 1.39 5.06 3.06
C THR A 38 1.03 3.94 2.09
N SER A 39 0.40 4.27 0.96
CA SER A 39 -0.08 3.28 -0.02
C SER A 39 1.03 2.49 -0.69
N GLY A 40 2.23 3.04 -0.83
CA GLY A 40 3.41 2.31 -1.31
C GLY A 40 4.24 1.68 -0.19
N ARG A 41 3.82 1.80 1.07
CA ARG A 41 4.58 1.41 2.26
C ARG A 41 3.75 0.53 3.21
N PHE A 42 3.21 -0.56 2.69
CA PHE A 42 2.44 -1.55 3.44
C PHE A 42 2.95 -2.96 3.13
N HIS A 43 2.54 -3.95 3.93
CA HIS A 43 3.04 -5.33 3.81
C HIS A 43 2.41 -6.15 2.68
N GLY A 44 1.48 -5.61 1.91
CA GLY A 44 0.85 -6.32 0.79
C GLY A 44 -0.35 -7.21 1.16
N LEU A 45 -0.72 -7.35 2.43
CA LEU A 45 -1.83 -8.22 2.83
C LEU A 45 -3.19 -7.67 2.36
N LEU A 46 -3.91 -8.50 1.60
CA LEU A 46 -5.34 -8.35 1.35
C LEU A 46 -6.09 -9.15 2.42
N HIS A 47 -6.61 -8.43 3.42
CA HIS A 47 -7.19 -9.04 4.61
C HIS A 47 -8.48 -9.80 4.32
N SER A 48 -8.58 -11.03 4.84
CA SER A 48 -9.84 -11.79 4.93
C SER A 48 -10.77 -11.33 6.06
N GLY A 49 -10.30 -10.41 6.90
CA GLY A 49 -10.95 -10.05 8.16
C GLY A 49 -10.43 -10.85 9.37
N GLY A 50 -9.76 -11.98 9.18
CA GLY A 50 -9.31 -12.88 10.25
C GLY A 50 -8.55 -12.21 11.39
N ARG A 51 -7.77 -11.16 11.07
CA ARG A 51 -7.03 -10.40 12.09
C ARG A 51 -7.90 -9.54 13.00
N TYR A 52 -9.10 -9.18 12.57
CA TYR A 52 -9.99 -8.24 13.25
C TYR A 52 -11.18 -8.91 13.95
N LEU A 53 -11.44 -10.20 13.72
CA LEU A 53 -12.61 -10.92 14.20
C LEU A 53 -12.94 -10.66 15.69
N VAL A 54 -11.93 -10.60 16.55
CA VAL A 54 -12.12 -10.43 18.01
C VAL A 54 -12.03 -8.97 18.43
N THR A 55 -11.22 -8.16 17.75
CA THR A 55 -10.91 -6.80 18.18
C THR A 55 -11.77 -5.72 17.50
N ASP A 56 -12.23 -5.98 16.28
CA ASP A 56 -13.02 -5.05 15.47
C ASP A 56 -13.90 -5.84 14.46
N PRO A 57 -15.02 -6.44 14.91
CA PRO A 57 -15.87 -7.29 14.08
C PRO A 57 -16.45 -6.57 12.85
N SER A 58 -16.74 -5.26 12.93
CA SER A 58 -17.21 -4.47 11.79
C SER A 58 -16.15 -4.43 10.70
N ALA A 59 -14.92 -4.05 11.07
CA ALA A 59 -13.79 -4.04 10.14
C ALA A 59 -13.47 -5.43 9.58
N ALA A 60 -13.69 -6.51 10.34
CA ALA A 60 -13.52 -7.87 9.86
C ALA A 60 -14.48 -8.18 8.71
N LYS A 61 -15.77 -7.87 8.87
CA LYS A 61 -16.82 -8.09 7.87
C LYS A 61 -16.56 -7.28 6.60
N GLU A 62 -16.20 -6.00 6.75
CA GLU A 62 -15.86 -5.14 5.62
C GLU A 62 -14.65 -5.67 4.84
N CYS A 63 -13.56 -6.03 5.55
CA CYS A 63 -12.37 -6.59 4.93
C CYS A 63 -12.67 -7.86 4.14
N TYR A 64 -13.48 -8.76 4.68
CA TYR A 64 -13.87 -9.97 3.98
C TYR A 64 -14.68 -9.67 2.71
N SER A 65 -15.69 -8.80 2.82
CA SER A 65 -16.53 -8.40 1.69
C SER A 65 -15.69 -7.77 0.57
N GLU A 66 -14.82 -6.81 0.90
CA GLU A 66 -13.97 -6.12 -0.07
C GLU A 66 -12.87 -7.05 -0.62
N ASN A 67 -12.30 -7.95 0.17
CA ASN A 67 -11.36 -8.97 -0.31
C ASN A 67 -11.99 -9.80 -1.44
N MET A 68 -13.18 -10.35 -1.20
CA MET A 68 -13.89 -11.17 -2.19
C MET A 68 -14.28 -10.36 -3.43
N LEU A 69 -14.66 -9.10 -3.24
CA LEU A 69 -15.00 -8.20 -4.35
C LEU A 69 -13.77 -7.88 -5.19
N LEU A 70 -12.65 -7.48 -4.58
CA LEU A 70 -11.42 -7.12 -5.27
C LEU A 70 -10.82 -8.28 -6.07
N ARG A 71 -10.96 -9.52 -5.61
CA ARG A 71 -10.58 -10.71 -6.38
C ARG A 71 -11.33 -10.81 -7.71
N ARG A 72 -12.55 -10.27 -7.77
CA ARG A 72 -13.39 -10.29 -8.97
C ARG A 72 -13.13 -9.10 -9.88
N ILE A 73 -13.10 -7.87 -9.29
CA ILE A 73 -13.06 -6.63 -10.09
C ILE A 73 -11.63 -6.15 -10.39
N ALA A 74 -10.62 -6.66 -9.69
CA ALA A 74 -9.23 -6.24 -9.82
C ALA A 74 -8.27 -7.45 -9.75
N CYS A 75 -8.61 -8.54 -10.44
CA CYS A 75 -7.91 -9.82 -10.35
C CYS A 75 -6.42 -9.72 -10.72
N ASP A 76 -6.03 -8.78 -11.58
CA ASP A 76 -4.63 -8.59 -12.00
C ASP A 76 -3.73 -7.99 -10.90
N ALA A 77 -4.32 -7.38 -9.88
CA ALA A 77 -3.59 -6.84 -8.73
C ALA A 77 -3.77 -7.69 -7.45
N VAL A 78 -4.47 -8.83 -7.53
CA VAL A 78 -4.75 -9.69 -6.38
C VAL A 78 -4.22 -11.09 -6.59
N VAL A 79 -3.39 -11.56 -5.65
CA VAL A 79 -2.94 -12.95 -5.61
C VAL A 79 -3.67 -13.69 -4.50
N ALA A 80 -4.49 -14.67 -4.88
CA ALA A 80 -5.30 -15.47 -3.95
C ALA A 80 -4.45 -16.56 -3.25
N THR A 81 -3.51 -16.15 -2.41
CA THR A 81 -2.59 -17.08 -1.73
C THR A 81 -3.29 -17.96 -0.71
N GLY A 82 -4.38 -17.51 -0.12
CA GLY A 82 -4.83 -18.03 1.16
C GLY A 82 -3.88 -17.64 2.29
N GLY A 83 -4.24 -18.01 3.51
CA GLY A 83 -3.39 -17.76 4.67
C GLY A 83 -3.71 -18.70 5.82
N TYR A 84 -2.81 -18.75 6.78
CA TYR A 84 -2.95 -19.53 7.98
C TYR A 84 -2.88 -18.65 9.22
N PHE A 85 -3.79 -18.89 10.18
CA PHE A 85 -3.66 -18.44 11.55
C PHE A 85 -3.11 -19.62 12.37
N VAL A 86 -1.89 -19.46 12.87
CA VAL A 86 -1.11 -20.51 13.53
C VAL A 86 -1.07 -20.26 15.03
N LYS A 87 -1.53 -21.23 15.81
CA LYS A 87 -1.46 -21.24 17.26
C LYS A 87 -0.27 -22.07 17.72
N LYS A 88 0.56 -21.53 18.59
CA LYS A 88 1.67 -22.20 19.24
C LYS A 88 1.27 -22.72 20.63
N PHE A 89 2.06 -23.63 21.16
CA PHE A 89 1.99 -23.97 22.58
C PHE A 89 2.19 -22.70 23.42
N GLY A 90 1.32 -22.53 24.43
CA GLY A 90 1.32 -21.36 25.32
C GLY A 90 0.50 -20.17 24.85
N ASP A 91 0.01 -20.16 23.60
CA ASP A 91 -0.95 -19.15 23.14
C ASP A 91 -2.33 -19.39 23.76
N ASP A 92 -3.06 -18.30 24.03
CA ASP A 92 -4.35 -18.33 24.72
C ASP A 92 -5.42 -19.10 23.93
N SER A 93 -5.96 -20.14 24.53
CA SER A 93 -7.04 -20.94 23.94
C SER A 93 -8.40 -20.23 23.98
N THR A 94 -8.60 -19.27 24.90
CA THR A 94 -9.84 -18.51 24.96
C THR A 94 -9.92 -17.54 23.79
N PHE A 95 -8.78 -16.99 23.34
CA PHE A 95 -8.71 -16.16 22.14
C PHE A 95 -9.10 -16.96 20.90
N GLU A 96 -8.55 -18.18 20.73
CA GLU A 96 -8.90 -19.06 19.61
C GLU A 96 -10.40 -19.36 19.54
N SER A 97 -11.01 -19.70 20.68
CA SER A 97 -12.46 -20.01 20.75
C SER A 97 -13.31 -18.81 20.36
N ARG A 98 -12.96 -17.62 20.85
CA ARG A 98 -13.63 -16.37 20.46
C ARG A 98 -13.45 -16.06 18.98
N TRP A 99 -12.23 -16.27 18.46
CA TRP A 99 -11.89 -16.04 17.07
C TRP A 99 -12.71 -16.92 16.12
N LEU A 100 -12.86 -18.22 16.44
CA LEU A 100 -13.69 -19.17 15.68
C LEU A 100 -15.18 -18.80 15.74
N SER A 101 -15.68 -18.46 16.93
CA SER A 101 -17.09 -18.05 17.09
C SER A 101 -17.41 -16.79 16.28
N GLN A 102 -16.52 -15.80 16.31
CA GLN A 102 -16.71 -14.57 15.51
C GLN A 102 -16.56 -14.82 14.00
N ALA A 103 -15.66 -15.73 13.58
CA ALA A 103 -15.56 -16.11 12.18
C ALA A 103 -16.88 -16.72 11.64
N GLU A 104 -17.50 -17.61 12.44
CA GLU A 104 -18.79 -18.22 12.11
C GLU A 104 -19.90 -17.17 12.07
N GLU A 105 -20.01 -16.31 13.09
CA GLU A 105 -21.02 -15.26 13.20
C GLU A 105 -20.95 -14.27 12.03
N LEU A 106 -19.74 -13.87 11.61
CA LEU A 106 -19.54 -12.90 10.53
C LEU A 106 -19.46 -13.54 9.14
N GLY A 107 -19.54 -14.86 9.05
CA GLY A 107 -19.46 -15.59 7.79
C GLY A 107 -18.08 -15.54 7.11
N VAL A 108 -17.00 -15.34 7.88
CA VAL A 108 -15.64 -15.41 7.37
C VAL A 108 -15.18 -16.88 7.32
N PRO A 109 -14.93 -17.45 6.14
CA PRO A 109 -14.59 -18.87 6.01
C PRO A 109 -13.29 -19.21 6.75
N THR A 110 -13.35 -20.21 7.60
CA THR A 110 -12.20 -20.76 8.30
C THR A 110 -12.26 -22.29 8.26
N HIS A 111 -11.10 -22.93 8.08
CA HIS A 111 -11.00 -24.39 8.07
C HIS A 111 -9.83 -24.85 8.92
N PRO A 112 -10.00 -25.84 9.83
CA PRO A 112 -8.88 -26.41 10.54
C PRO A 112 -7.94 -27.11 9.57
N VAL A 113 -6.63 -26.97 9.80
CA VAL A 113 -5.58 -27.61 9.00
C VAL A 113 -4.80 -28.55 9.88
N LYS A 114 -4.50 -29.75 9.38
CA LYS A 114 -3.65 -30.69 10.12
C LYS A 114 -2.22 -30.13 10.20
N VAL A 115 -1.66 -30.16 11.40
CA VAL A 115 -0.30 -29.62 11.64
C VAL A 115 0.74 -30.30 10.74
N ALA A 116 0.60 -31.59 10.47
CA ALA A 116 1.49 -32.31 9.56
C ALA A 116 1.45 -31.73 8.14
N GLU A 117 0.25 -31.49 7.58
CA GLU A 117 0.06 -30.90 6.26
C GLU A 117 0.63 -29.48 6.20
N LEU A 118 0.41 -28.67 7.26
CA LEU A 118 0.97 -27.31 7.37
C LEU A 118 2.50 -27.33 7.36
N VAL A 119 3.11 -28.24 8.13
CA VAL A 119 4.57 -28.33 8.25
C VAL A 119 5.20 -28.86 6.95
N ASP A 120 4.51 -29.74 6.24
CA ASP A 120 4.96 -30.22 4.93
C ASP A 120 4.91 -29.08 3.88
N GLU A 121 3.86 -28.24 3.90
CA GLU A 121 3.75 -27.10 3.01
C GLU A 121 4.70 -25.95 3.40
N LEU A 122 4.87 -25.69 4.69
CA LEU A 122 5.68 -24.62 5.25
C LEU A 122 6.72 -25.15 6.24
N PRO A 123 7.75 -25.87 5.78
CA PRO A 123 8.73 -26.56 6.62
C PRO A 123 9.60 -25.63 7.47
N MET A 124 9.59 -24.33 7.19
CA MET A 124 10.29 -23.32 7.97
C MET A 124 9.59 -22.94 9.27
N LEU A 125 8.32 -23.32 9.45
CA LEU A 125 7.60 -23.01 10.68
C LEU A 125 8.13 -23.79 11.88
N THR A 126 7.98 -23.18 13.06
CA THR A 126 8.33 -23.83 14.32
C THR A 126 7.60 -25.15 14.50
N ARG A 127 8.25 -26.11 15.19
CA ARG A 127 7.62 -27.38 15.58
C ARG A 127 6.64 -27.24 16.76
N ASP A 128 6.60 -26.06 17.39
CA ASP A 128 5.70 -25.77 18.50
C ASP A 128 4.27 -25.42 18.03
N VAL A 129 3.94 -25.62 16.77
CA VAL A 129 2.59 -25.42 16.26
C VAL A 129 1.64 -26.44 16.91
N GLN A 130 0.61 -25.93 17.56
CA GLN A 130 -0.43 -26.73 18.20
C GLN A 130 -1.66 -26.90 17.29
N ARG A 131 -2.08 -25.81 16.64
CA ARG A 131 -3.23 -25.77 15.72
C ARG A 131 -3.00 -24.76 14.62
N ALA A 132 -3.70 -24.93 13.51
CA ALA A 132 -3.74 -23.97 12.42
C ALA A 132 -5.13 -23.92 11.79
N HIS A 133 -5.52 -22.74 11.35
CA HIS A 133 -6.77 -22.49 10.63
C HIS A 133 -6.47 -21.75 9.34
N TRP A 134 -6.99 -22.27 8.24
CA TRP A 134 -6.95 -21.59 6.96
C TRP A 134 -7.99 -20.47 6.90
N VAL A 135 -7.64 -19.38 6.22
CA VAL A 135 -8.52 -18.24 5.90
C VAL A 135 -8.30 -17.77 4.46
N PRO A 136 -9.27 -17.08 3.84
CA PRO A 136 -9.11 -16.53 2.49
C PRO A 136 -8.30 -15.21 2.47
N ASP A 137 -7.16 -15.14 3.16
CA ASP A 137 -6.21 -14.04 2.99
C ASP A 137 -5.66 -14.04 1.57
N GLY A 138 -5.14 -12.92 1.13
CA GLY A 138 -4.49 -12.77 -0.17
C GLY A 138 -3.39 -11.75 -0.13
N VAL A 139 -2.76 -11.52 -1.28
CA VAL A 139 -1.79 -10.45 -1.48
C VAL A 139 -2.38 -9.44 -2.44
N LEU A 140 -2.32 -8.17 -2.06
CA LEU A 140 -2.61 -7.05 -2.92
C LEU A 140 -1.30 -6.48 -3.45
N GLU A 141 -1.12 -6.51 -4.75
CA GLU A 141 -0.01 -5.84 -5.42
C GLU A 141 -0.29 -4.33 -5.51
N GLY A 142 0.01 -3.60 -4.43
CA GLY A 142 -0.43 -2.22 -4.26
C GLY A 142 0.03 -1.28 -5.37
N PHE A 143 1.26 -1.40 -5.86
CA PHE A 143 1.75 -0.58 -6.97
C PHE A 143 1.02 -0.88 -8.27
N THR A 144 0.80 -2.15 -8.58
CA THR A 144 -0.01 -2.56 -9.72
C THR A 144 -1.43 -2.01 -9.62
N MET A 145 -2.06 -2.08 -8.44
CA MET A 145 -3.40 -1.53 -8.21
C MET A 145 -3.43 0.00 -8.42
N LEU A 146 -2.44 0.74 -7.89
CA LEU A 146 -2.38 2.19 -8.10
C LEU A 146 -2.28 2.53 -9.59
N SER A 147 -1.41 1.84 -10.34
CA SER A 147 -1.27 2.02 -11.79
C SER A 147 -2.57 1.71 -12.53
N MET A 148 -3.22 0.60 -12.21
CA MET A 148 -4.50 0.21 -12.80
C MET A 148 -5.59 1.25 -12.56
N LEU A 149 -5.67 1.80 -11.34
CA LEU A 149 -6.63 2.85 -10.99
C LEU A 149 -6.37 4.14 -11.77
N VAL A 150 -5.11 4.58 -11.86
CA VAL A 150 -4.74 5.77 -12.67
C VAL A 150 -5.18 5.56 -14.12
N GLN A 151 -4.81 4.44 -14.74
CA GLN A 151 -5.20 4.12 -16.12
C GLN A 151 -6.73 4.08 -16.30
N ALA A 152 -7.44 3.54 -15.31
CA ALA A 152 -8.90 3.41 -15.34
C ALA A 152 -9.61 4.76 -15.28
N ILE A 153 -9.16 5.70 -14.44
CA ILE A 153 -9.74 7.05 -14.37
C ILE A 153 -9.38 7.90 -15.58
N GLU A 154 -8.12 7.87 -16.03
CA GLU A 154 -7.66 8.63 -17.19
C GLU A 154 -8.34 8.18 -18.49
N SER A 155 -8.61 6.88 -18.64
CA SER A 155 -9.34 6.36 -19.80
C SER A 155 -10.78 6.85 -19.90
N ARG A 156 -11.30 7.44 -18.82
CA ARG A 156 -12.64 8.02 -18.74
C ARG A 156 -12.64 9.55 -18.69
N GLY A 157 -11.48 10.18 -18.95
CA GLY A 157 -11.34 11.62 -19.06
C GLY A 157 -10.92 12.33 -17.77
N SER A 158 -10.80 11.64 -16.66
CA SER A 158 -10.21 12.19 -15.43
C SER A 158 -8.69 12.37 -15.58
N ARG A 159 -8.08 13.17 -14.73
CA ARG A 159 -6.65 13.53 -14.85
C ARG A 159 -5.92 13.35 -13.54
N LEU A 160 -4.65 12.92 -13.61
CA LEU A 160 -3.72 12.91 -12.49
C LEU A 160 -2.59 13.91 -12.77
N PHE A 161 -2.28 14.74 -11.77
CA PHE A 161 -1.09 15.58 -11.73
C PHE A 161 -0.25 15.18 -10.52
N ASP A 162 0.81 14.42 -10.73
CA ASP A 162 1.86 14.17 -9.74
C ASP A 162 2.79 15.39 -9.61
N HIS A 163 3.69 15.37 -8.63
CA HIS A 163 4.57 16.50 -8.30
C HIS A 163 3.82 17.84 -8.30
N THR A 164 2.54 17.81 -7.87
CA THR A 164 1.64 18.94 -7.84
C THR A 164 0.99 19.05 -6.47
N LYS A 165 1.45 19.98 -5.66
CA LYS A 165 1.02 20.21 -4.28
C LYS A 165 -0.19 21.15 -4.25
N ALA A 166 -1.25 20.76 -3.56
CA ALA A 166 -2.34 21.65 -3.17
C ALA A 166 -1.84 22.65 -2.12
N ILE A 167 -2.06 23.93 -2.33
CA ILE A 167 -1.56 25.00 -1.47
C ILE A 167 -2.68 25.58 -0.61
N ARG A 168 -3.79 26.01 -1.25
CA ARG A 168 -4.95 26.57 -0.53
C ARG A 168 -6.22 26.49 -1.37
N LEU A 169 -7.35 26.64 -0.69
CA LEU A 169 -8.65 26.76 -1.37
C LEU A 169 -8.88 28.18 -1.91
N ARG A 170 -9.63 28.26 -3.00
CA ARG A 170 -10.35 29.44 -3.40
C ARG A 170 -11.81 29.29 -3.03
N LEU A 171 -12.36 30.33 -2.47
CA LEU A 171 -13.75 30.38 -2.01
C LEU A 171 -14.52 31.47 -2.75
N ASP A 172 -15.81 31.20 -2.96
CA ASP A 172 -16.81 32.19 -3.30
C ASP A 172 -17.85 32.19 -2.16
N GLY A 173 -17.73 33.18 -1.26
CA GLY A 173 -18.42 33.17 0.01
C GLY A 173 -17.94 32.01 0.90
N ASP A 174 -18.85 31.13 1.27
CA ASP A 174 -18.61 29.92 2.07
C ASP A 174 -18.41 28.63 1.22
N ARG A 175 -18.38 28.78 -0.10
CA ARG A 175 -18.31 27.66 -1.06
C ARG A 175 -16.94 27.55 -1.72
N VAL A 176 -16.46 26.33 -1.88
CA VAL A 176 -15.27 26.03 -2.69
C VAL A 176 -15.53 26.39 -4.15
N SER A 177 -14.61 27.16 -4.74
CA SER A 177 -14.61 27.54 -6.18
C SER A 177 -13.36 27.05 -6.91
N GLY A 178 -12.32 26.63 -6.19
CA GLY A 178 -11.10 26.09 -6.77
C GLY A 178 -10.03 25.75 -5.76
N VAL A 179 -8.95 25.16 -6.25
CA VAL A 179 -7.74 24.84 -5.48
C VAL A 179 -6.53 25.46 -6.16
N GLU A 180 -5.75 26.25 -5.43
CA GLU A 180 -4.43 26.68 -5.88
C GLU A 180 -3.43 25.56 -5.70
N VAL A 181 -2.70 25.25 -6.75
CA VAL A 181 -1.69 24.19 -6.77
C VAL A 181 -0.35 24.71 -7.25
N GLU A 182 0.72 24.10 -6.76
CA GLU A 182 2.09 24.33 -7.18
C GLU A 182 2.67 23.04 -7.76
N GLY A 183 3.11 23.09 -9.01
CA GLY A 183 3.72 21.96 -9.72
C GLY A 183 4.91 22.38 -10.55
N VAL A 184 5.42 21.50 -11.41
CA VAL A 184 6.60 21.75 -12.26
C VAL A 184 6.43 23.00 -13.14
N GLY A 185 5.20 23.36 -13.50
CA GLY A 185 4.87 24.57 -14.29
C GLY A 185 4.62 25.83 -13.46
N GLY A 186 4.89 25.81 -12.13
CA GLY A 186 4.59 26.90 -11.22
C GLY A 186 3.18 26.85 -10.64
N TYR A 187 2.70 28.00 -10.17
CA TYR A 187 1.38 28.14 -9.55
C TYR A 187 0.26 28.20 -10.59
N ARG A 188 -0.82 27.49 -10.34
CA ARG A 188 -2.06 27.56 -11.12
C ARG A 188 -3.27 27.33 -10.25
N VAL A 189 -4.44 27.68 -10.74
CA VAL A 189 -5.73 27.41 -10.11
C VAL A 189 -6.44 26.29 -10.87
N LEU A 190 -6.87 25.28 -10.15
CA LEU A 190 -7.80 24.28 -10.64
C LEU A 190 -9.19 24.66 -10.14
N GLU A 191 -10.03 25.16 -11.05
CA GLU A 191 -11.42 25.47 -10.72
C GLU A 191 -12.20 24.18 -10.47
N CYS A 192 -12.99 24.13 -9.39
CA CYS A 192 -13.81 22.98 -9.03
C CYS A 192 -15.07 23.38 -8.25
N ASP A 193 -16.05 22.50 -8.29
CA ASP A 193 -17.30 22.64 -7.53
C ASP A 193 -17.19 21.99 -6.14
N ALA A 194 -16.22 21.08 -5.97
CA ALA A 194 -15.88 20.46 -4.70
C ALA A 194 -14.41 20.00 -4.65
N VAL A 195 -13.89 19.88 -3.42
CA VAL A 195 -12.55 19.35 -3.10
C VAL A 195 -12.64 18.23 -2.11
N VAL A 196 -11.81 17.20 -2.27
CA VAL A 196 -11.74 16.06 -1.36
C VAL A 196 -10.32 15.91 -0.83
N ASN A 197 -10.15 16.01 0.48
CA ASN A 197 -8.89 15.74 1.17
C ASN A 197 -8.75 14.24 1.43
N THR A 198 -7.84 13.60 0.73
CA THR A 198 -7.44 12.19 0.90
C THR A 198 -5.94 12.07 1.14
N ALA A 199 -5.35 13.10 1.76
CA ALA A 199 -3.91 13.21 1.96
C ALA A 199 -3.35 12.25 3.05
N GLY A 200 -4.14 11.28 3.52
CA GLY A 200 -3.71 10.26 4.47
C GLY A 200 -3.13 10.86 5.76
N PRO A 201 -1.88 10.53 6.14
CA PRO A 201 -1.26 11.08 7.35
C PRO A 201 -1.15 12.62 7.36
N TRP A 202 -1.12 13.25 6.18
CA TRP A 202 -1.05 14.73 6.05
C TRP A 202 -2.42 15.39 6.03
N ALA A 203 -3.53 14.62 6.11
CA ALA A 203 -4.88 15.18 5.97
C ALA A 203 -5.20 16.28 6.99
N GLY A 204 -4.68 16.18 8.22
CA GLY A 204 -4.82 17.24 9.22
C GLY A 204 -4.02 18.51 8.89
N ILE A 205 -2.90 18.40 8.17
CA ILE A 205 -2.13 19.56 7.69
C ILE A 205 -2.90 20.27 6.59
N VAL A 206 -3.38 19.50 5.59
CA VAL A 206 -4.21 20.04 4.49
C VAL A 206 -5.46 20.72 5.03
N ALA A 207 -6.15 20.11 5.99
CA ALA A 207 -7.34 20.69 6.60
C ALA A 207 -7.05 22.00 7.33
N ARG A 208 -5.91 22.11 8.01
CA ARG A 208 -5.49 23.35 8.69
C ARG A 208 -5.31 24.50 7.71
N ASP A 209 -4.78 24.22 6.50
CA ASP A 209 -4.67 25.22 5.43
C ASP A 209 -6.07 25.70 4.95
N TRP A 210 -7.12 24.95 5.26
CA TRP A 210 -8.53 25.32 5.01
C TRP A 210 -9.21 26.02 6.21
N GLY A 211 -8.49 26.18 7.31
CA GLY A 211 -9.05 26.69 8.58
C GLY A 211 -9.78 25.66 9.42
N LEU A 212 -9.60 24.36 9.11
CA LEU A 212 -10.26 23.24 9.79
C LEU A 212 -9.30 22.53 10.76
N ASP A 213 -9.84 21.99 11.86
CA ASP A 213 -9.08 21.20 12.85
C ASP A 213 -9.44 19.70 12.75
N ILE A 214 -8.73 18.97 11.91
CA ILE A 214 -8.84 17.51 11.82
C ILE A 214 -7.65 16.86 12.55
N LYS A 215 -7.95 16.09 13.59
CA LYS A 215 -6.95 15.41 14.41
C LYS A 215 -6.62 14.02 13.85
N VAL A 216 -5.71 13.98 12.89
CA VAL A 216 -5.11 12.71 12.47
C VAL A 216 -3.96 12.38 13.42
N GLN A 217 -3.94 11.16 13.95
CA GLN A 217 -2.84 10.65 14.75
C GLN A 217 -2.00 9.67 13.91
N PRO A 218 -0.81 10.08 13.45
CA PRO A 218 0.07 9.19 12.71
C PRO A 218 0.61 8.07 13.63
N SER A 219 0.64 6.83 13.10
CA SER A 219 1.33 5.71 13.74
C SER A 219 2.16 4.99 12.68
N TYR A 220 3.48 4.86 12.91
CA TYR A 220 4.31 4.13 11.96
C TYR A 220 4.49 2.67 12.35
N GLY A 221 4.79 1.86 11.35
CA GLY A 221 5.16 0.47 11.53
C GLY A 221 6.34 0.10 10.64
N LEU A 222 7.35 -0.55 11.22
CA LEU A 222 8.48 -1.12 10.52
C LEU A 222 8.10 -2.47 9.91
N MET A 223 8.58 -2.71 8.70
CA MET A 223 8.49 -3.97 7.98
C MET A 223 9.88 -4.39 7.47
N LEU A 224 10.16 -5.69 7.45
CA LEU A 224 11.40 -6.25 6.92
C LEU A 224 11.10 -7.07 5.67
N ILE A 225 11.90 -6.88 4.62
CA ILE A 225 11.82 -7.62 3.36
C ILE A 225 12.97 -8.64 3.33
N PHE A 226 12.62 -9.90 3.07
CA PHE A 226 13.57 -11.00 2.92
C PHE A 226 13.66 -11.47 1.48
N ALA A 227 14.87 -11.73 1.00
CA ALA A 227 15.10 -12.45 -0.25
C ALA A 227 14.67 -13.92 -0.09
N ASN A 228 14.38 -14.54 -1.21
CA ASN A 228 13.94 -15.92 -1.31
C ASN A 228 12.50 -16.14 -0.81
N ARG A 229 11.65 -16.43 -1.77
CA ARG A 229 10.27 -16.82 -1.51
C ARG A 229 10.21 -18.24 -0.94
N ARG A 230 10.35 -18.35 0.38
CA ARG A 230 10.23 -19.62 1.10
C ARG A 230 8.80 -19.93 1.49
N MET A 231 7.91 -18.92 1.47
CA MET A 231 6.50 -19.04 1.79
C MET A 231 5.65 -18.72 0.55
N ASN A 232 4.57 -19.45 0.37
CA ASN A 232 3.58 -19.24 -0.68
C ASN A 232 2.20 -18.86 -0.12
N LYS A 233 2.06 -18.84 1.20
CA LYS A 233 0.86 -18.49 1.96
C LYS A 233 1.14 -17.35 2.92
N VAL A 234 0.12 -16.54 3.21
CA VAL A 234 0.17 -15.63 4.35
C VAL A 234 0.19 -16.44 5.65
N VAL A 235 1.03 -16.05 6.58
CA VAL A 235 1.06 -16.69 7.92
C VAL A 235 0.85 -15.62 8.98
N ASN A 236 -0.20 -15.82 9.78
CA ASN A 236 -0.52 -15.01 10.95
C ASN A 236 -0.38 -15.85 12.22
N ARG A 237 0.04 -15.26 13.32
CA ARG A 237 -0.06 -15.91 14.61
C ARG A 237 -1.46 -15.74 15.20
N LEU A 238 -2.06 -16.82 15.68
CA LEU A 238 -3.39 -16.83 16.29
C LEU A 238 -3.32 -16.38 17.76
N LYS A 239 -3.20 -15.08 17.96
CA LYS A 239 -3.20 -14.38 19.26
C LYS A 239 -3.77 -12.98 19.09
N PRO A 240 -4.00 -12.21 20.16
CA PRO A 240 -4.28 -10.78 20.04
C PRO A 240 -3.25 -10.09 19.16
N PRO A 241 -3.66 -9.20 18.22
CA PRO A 241 -2.76 -8.53 17.29
C PRO A 241 -1.59 -7.84 17.99
N GLY A 242 -0.37 -8.15 17.55
CA GLY A 242 0.88 -7.62 18.10
C GLY A 242 1.91 -7.34 17.01
N ASP A 243 3.14 -7.02 17.44
CA ASP A 243 4.26 -6.82 16.53
C ASP A 243 4.79 -8.15 15.98
N GLY A 244 5.27 -8.14 14.74
CA GLY A 244 6.03 -9.23 14.15
C GLY A 244 5.29 -10.55 13.97
N ASP A 245 3.98 -10.55 13.88
CA ASP A 245 3.15 -11.73 13.87
C ASP A 245 2.52 -12.06 12.50
N ILE A 246 2.98 -11.39 11.43
CA ILE A 246 2.50 -11.63 10.05
C ILE A 246 3.67 -11.77 9.08
N PHE A 247 3.66 -12.85 8.29
CA PHE A 247 4.48 -13.01 7.10
C PHE A 247 3.60 -12.97 5.85
N VAL A 248 3.98 -12.12 4.91
CA VAL A 248 3.25 -11.95 3.63
C VAL A 248 4.19 -12.30 2.47
N PRO A 249 3.91 -13.35 1.69
CA PRO A 249 4.66 -13.63 0.48
C PRO A 249 4.33 -12.59 -0.58
N HIS A 250 5.36 -12.04 -1.22
CA HIS A 250 5.17 -11.04 -2.25
C HIS A 250 6.10 -11.31 -3.43
N ARG A 251 5.61 -12.00 -4.46
CA ARG A 251 6.42 -12.47 -5.59
C ARG A 251 7.66 -13.23 -5.11
N GLU A 252 8.86 -12.70 -5.36
CA GLU A 252 10.14 -13.34 -5.03
C GLU A 252 10.68 -12.95 -3.64
N VAL A 253 9.87 -12.26 -2.83
CA VAL A 253 10.25 -11.82 -1.49
C VAL A 253 9.19 -12.20 -0.46
N VAL A 254 9.57 -12.13 0.81
CA VAL A 254 8.64 -12.27 1.96
C VAL A 254 8.76 -11.02 2.83
N ILE A 255 7.64 -10.48 3.24
CA ILE A 255 7.58 -9.31 4.13
C ILE A 255 7.13 -9.78 5.52
N LEU A 256 7.93 -9.47 6.53
CA LEU A 256 7.56 -9.60 7.94
C LEU A 256 7.13 -8.25 8.47
N GLY A 257 6.02 -8.18 9.13
CA GLY A 257 5.55 -6.93 9.74
C GLY A 257 4.36 -7.09 10.67
N THR A 258 3.95 -6.05 11.26
CA THR A 258 4.58 -4.74 11.40
C THR A 258 4.81 -4.43 12.86
N THR A 259 5.63 -3.43 13.19
CA THR A 259 5.55 -2.76 14.50
C THR A 259 4.42 -1.73 14.51
N ASP A 260 4.10 -1.17 15.66
CA ASP A 260 3.12 -0.08 15.80
C ASP A 260 3.62 0.93 16.84
N VAL A 261 3.98 2.14 16.36
CA VAL A 261 4.53 3.21 17.20
C VAL A 261 3.82 4.52 16.87
N ALA A 262 3.14 5.10 17.84
CA ALA A 262 2.52 6.42 17.71
C ALA A 262 3.59 7.50 17.52
N GLN A 263 3.29 8.48 16.66
CA GLN A 263 4.19 9.63 16.41
C GLN A 263 3.41 10.92 16.15
N GLY A 264 4.10 12.06 16.24
CA GLY A 264 3.49 13.38 16.01
C GLY A 264 3.58 13.87 14.56
N LEU A 265 4.41 13.25 13.71
CA LEU A 265 4.66 13.70 12.34
C LEU A 265 4.09 12.71 11.33
N PRO A 266 3.59 13.18 10.18
CA PRO A 266 3.01 12.32 9.14
C PRO A 266 4.06 11.59 8.31
N ASP A 267 5.33 12.03 8.32
CA ASP A 267 6.38 11.44 7.52
C ASP A 267 6.90 10.14 8.12
N ALA A 268 7.20 9.19 7.24
CA ALA A 268 7.74 7.90 7.64
C ALA A 268 9.19 8.07 8.18
N PRO A 269 9.46 7.67 9.43
CA PRO A 269 10.80 7.77 9.98
C PRO A 269 11.74 6.75 9.34
N GLU A 270 13.05 7.03 9.40
CA GLU A 270 14.07 6.03 9.07
C GLU A 270 13.92 4.79 9.97
N PRO A 271 13.98 3.59 9.41
CA PRO A 271 14.02 2.35 10.18
C PRO A 271 15.16 2.35 11.19
N ARG A 272 14.87 1.96 12.43
CA ARG A 272 15.86 1.86 13.49
C ARG A 272 16.34 0.42 13.66
N ARG A 273 17.65 0.25 13.83
CA ARG A 273 18.27 -1.09 13.99
C ARG A 273 17.70 -1.87 15.18
N ALA A 274 17.46 -1.21 16.30
CA ALA A 274 16.87 -1.87 17.48
C ALA A 274 15.47 -2.41 17.20
N GLU A 275 14.64 -1.66 16.47
CA GLU A 275 13.31 -2.11 16.05
C GLU A 275 13.39 -3.28 15.05
N ALA A 276 14.34 -3.23 14.11
CA ALA A 276 14.57 -4.32 13.15
C ALA A 276 15.00 -5.61 13.85
N ILE A 277 15.92 -5.53 14.82
CA ILE A 277 16.33 -6.68 15.64
C ILE A 277 15.12 -7.23 16.43
N ARG A 278 14.35 -6.35 17.06
CA ARG A 278 13.15 -6.76 17.80
C ARG A 278 12.14 -7.47 16.90
N LEU A 279 11.93 -6.96 15.68
CA LEU A 279 11.02 -7.57 14.71
C LEU A 279 11.52 -8.94 14.25
N MET A 280 12.85 -9.11 14.07
CA MET A 280 13.48 -10.41 13.81
C MET A 280 13.24 -11.41 14.93
N GLU A 281 13.42 -10.99 16.19
CA GLU A 281 13.18 -11.85 17.37
C GLU A 281 11.74 -12.33 17.42
N LEU A 282 10.78 -11.43 17.20
CA LEU A 282 9.35 -11.77 17.18
C LEU A 282 8.99 -12.69 16.02
N GLY A 283 9.52 -12.44 14.82
CA GLY A 283 9.32 -13.30 13.67
C GLY A 283 9.93 -14.70 13.85
N ALA A 284 11.07 -14.80 14.57
CA ALA A 284 11.72 -16.07 14.88
C ALA A 284 10.87 -16.98 15.79
N GLU A 285 9.89 -16.45 16.48
CA GLU A 285 8.92 -17.27 17.23
C GLU A 285 8.07 -18.18 16.31
N LEU A 286 7.80 -17.75 15.07
CA LEU A 286 7.12 -18.56 14.05
C LEU A 286 8.10 -19.25 13.11
N VAL A 287 9.22 -18.61 12.78
CA VAL A 287 10.25 -19.08 11.84
C VAL A 287 11.61 -19.11 12.55
N PRO A 288 11.97 -20.19 13.25
CA PRO A 288 13.15 -20.25 14.11
C PRO A 288 14.47 -19.94 13.40
N ASP A 289 14.60 -20.30 12.12
CA ASP A 289 15.79 -20.05 11.29
C ASP A 289 15.78 -18.70 10.57
N LEU A 290 14.86 -17.79 10.93
CA LEU A 290 14.70 -16.47 10.30
C LEU A 290 16.02 -15.67 10.27
N GLY A 291 16.85 -15.84 11.29
CA GLY A 291 18.18 -15.20 11.36
C GLY A 291 19.13 -15.60 10.23
N SER A 292 18.89 -16.73 9.57
CA SER A 292 19.63 -17.21 8.41
C SER A 292 19.13 -16.63 7.07
N TRP A 293 17.95 -15.98 7.07
CA TRP A 293 17.38 -15.42 5.87
C TRP A 293 18.06 -14.10 5.51
N ARG A 294 18.28 -13.88 4.22
CA ARG A 294 18.84 -12.62 3.75
C ARG A 294 17.80 -11.52 3.88
N VAL A 295 18.04 -10.55 4.78
CA VAL A 295 17.27 -9.32 4.84
C VAL A 295 17.72 -8.40 3.71
N LEU A 296 16.79 -7.94 2.89
CA LEU A 296 17.08 -7.00 1.80
C LEU A 296 17.09 -5.57 2.29
N ARG A 297 16.05 -5.18 3.02
CA ARG A 297 15.92 -3.85 3.66
C ARG A 297 14.81 -3.82 4.69
N GLY A 298 14.81 -2.78 5.53
CA GLY A 298 13.66 -2.34 6.31
C GLY A 298 12.97 -1.15 5.64
N PHE A 299 11.69 -0.98 5.89
CA PHE A 299 10.96 0.23 5.53
C PHE A 299 9.83 0.50 6.51
N THR A 300 9.46 1.77 6.65
CA THR A 300 8.39 2.21 7.54
C THR A 300 7.21 2.75 6.73
N GLY A 301 6.00 2.46 7.21
CA GLY A 301 4.77 3.05 6.69
C GLY A 301 3.99 3.72 7.81
N VAL A 302 3.37 4.86 7.54
CA VAL A 302 2.62 5.64 8.54
C VAL A 302 1.12 5.48 8.32
N ARG A 303 0.43 4.99 9.33
CA ARG A 303 -1.05 4.84 9.33
C ARG A 303 -1.69 6.17 9.70
N PRO A 304 -2.69 6.63 8.95
CA PRO A 304 -3.48 7.81 9.29
C PRO A 304 -4.62 7.44 10.25
N LEU A 305 -4.31 7.19 11.52
CA LEU A 305 -5.35 6.87 12.49
C LEU A 305 -6.23 8.09 12.75
N TYR A 306 -7.53 7.87 12.77
CA TYR A 306 -8.50 8.90 13.05
C TYR A 306 -9.59 8.36 13.96
N GLU A 307 -9.92 9.15 14.97
CA GLU A 307 -11.05 8.93 15.86
C GLU A 307 -11.62 10.29 16.22
N PRO A 308 -12.95 10.51 16.06
CA PRO A 308 -13.59 11.82 16.32
C PRO A 308 -13.34 12.37 17.72
N SER A 309 -13.32 11.48 18.75
CA SER A 309 -13.03 11.83 20.15
C SER A 309 -11.54 12.07 20.45
N GLY A 310 -10.66 11.90 19.44
CA GLY A 310 -9.22 11.82 19.61
C GLY A 310 -8.75 10.44 20.07
N VAL A 311 -7.58 10.04 19.61
CA VAL A 311 -7.01 8.74 19.97
C VAL A 311 -6.42 8.81 21.38
N THR A 312 -6.94 7.98 22.27
CA THR A 312 -6.43 7.83 23.64
C THR A 312 -5.91 6.41 23.86
N GLY A 313 -4.70 6.26 24.39
CA GLY A 313 -4.13 4.94 24.69
C GLY A 313 -3.36 4.29 23.55
N ASP A 314 -3.38 2.94 23.48
CA ASP A 314 -2.64 2.16 22.48
C ASP A 314 -3.28 2.31 21.09
N SER A 315 -2.46 2.72 20.10
CA SER A 315 -2.90 2.85 18.69
C SER A 315 -3.47 1.57 18.08
N ARG A 316 -3.17 0.40 18.65
CA ARG A 316 -3.73 -0.90 18.24
C ARG A 316 -5.19 -1.09 18.62
N THR A 317 -5.68 -0.37 19.64
CA THR A 317 -7.08 -0.43 20.10
C THR A 317 -7.99 0.51 19.32
N VAL A 318 -7.42 1.46 18.57
CA VAL A 318 -8.18 2.37 17.71
C VAL A 318 -8.81 1.59 16.58
N SER A 319 -10.08 1.81 16.33
CA SER A 319 -10.78 1.20 15.19
C SER A 319 -10.02 1.48 13.89
N ARG A 320 -9.95 0.47 13.03
CA ARG A 320 -9.38 0.59 11.69
C ARG A 320 -10.45 0.99 10.66
N ASP A 321 -11.54 1.53 11.15
CA ASP A 321 -12.61 2.09 10.35
C ASP A 321 -12.19 3.39 9.66
N PHE A 322 -13.02 3.90 8.76
CA PHE A 322 -12.80 5.17 8.08
C PHE A 322 -13.93 6.15 8.36
N ALA A 323 -13.62 7.42 8.22
CA ALA A 323 -14.61 8.49 8.35
C ALA A 323 -14.68 9.31 7.05
N VAL A 324 -15.90 9.67 6.67
CA VAL A 324 -16.20 10.64 5.61
C VAL A 324 -16.76 11.88 6.27
N LEU A 325 -16.07 13.01 6.15
CA LEU A 325 -16.47 14.29 6.70
C LEU A 325 -16.98 15.19 5.56
N ASP A 326 -18.14 15.79 5.76
CA ASP A 326 -18.69 16.86 4.94
C ASP A 326 -18.56 18.16 5.73
N HIS A 327 -17.63 19.00 5.31
CA HIS A 327 -17.30 20.24 6.01
C HIS A 327 -18.36 21.35 5.78
N GLY A 328 -19.25 21.17 4.81
CA GLY A 328 -20.43 22.01 4.68
C GLY A 328 -21.40 21.80 5.85
N GLU A 329 -21.61 20.53 6.26
CA GLU A 329 -22.48 20.19 7.37
C GLU A 329 -21.86 20.49 8.73
N THR A 330 -20.54 20.29 8.89
CA THR A 330 -19.89 20.37 10.22
C THR A 330 -19.23 21.72 10.50
N ASP A 331 -18.72 22.40 9.48
CA ASP A 331 -17.83 23.56 9.62
C ASP A 331 -18.32 24.77 8.81
N GLY A 332 -19.38 24.62 8.01
CA GLY A 332 -19.90 25.68 7.14
C GLY A 332 -19.08 25.92 5.88
N LEU A 333 -18.14 25.02 5.51
CA LEU A 333 -17.32 25.10 4.32
C LEU A 333 -17.90 24.23 3.20
N ASN A 334 -18.82 24.80 2.43
CA ASN A 334 -19.55 24.08 1.40
C ASN A 334 -18.65 23.59 0.25
N GLY A 335 -18.80 22.33 -0.15
CA GLY A 335 -18.03 21.71 -1.22
C GLY A 335 -16.65 21.18 -0.79
N ALA A 336 -16.32 21.20 0.51
CA ALA A 336 -15.13 20.59 1.07
C ALA A 336 -15.44 19.29 1.79
N PHE A 337 -14.67 18.24 1.49
CA PHE A 337 -14.82 16.91 2.09
C PHE A 337 -13.48 16.35 2.53
N SER A 338 -13.50 15.41 3.51
CA SER A 338 -12.32 14.64 3.89
C SER A 338 -12.65 13.16 4.05
N VAL A 339 -11.69 12.29 3.66
CA VAL A 339 -11.76 10.84 3.95
C VAL A 339 -10.54 10.46 4.75
N LEU A 340 -10.76 9.90 5.94
CA LEU A 340 -9.75 9.67 6.96
C LEU A 340 -9.75 8.21 7.42
N GLY A 341 -8.59 7.70 7.87
CA GLY A 341 -8.47 6.34 8.38
C GLY A 341 -8.49 5.28 7.29
N GLY A 342 -9.10 4.12 7.59
CA GLY A 342 -9.29 3.02 6.66
C GLY A 342 -8.06 2.16 6.40
N LYS A 343 -8.20 1.27 5.43
CA LYS A 343 -7.21 0.24 5.03
C LYS A 343 -7.13 0.14 3.52
N TRP A 344 -6.00 -0.37 3.02
CA TRP A 344 -5.90 -0.73 1.59
C TRP A 344 -7.03 -1.66 1.12
N THR A 345 -7.38 -2.66 1.93
CA THR A 345 -8.46 -3.60 1.61
C THR A 345 -9.80 -2.90 1.36
N THR A 346 -10.07 -1.78 2.06
CA THR A 346 -11.36 -1.07 2.01
C THR A 346 -11.33 0.20 1.16
N PHE A 347 -10.28 0.44 0.37
CA PHE A 347 -10.11 1.69 -0.40
C PHE A 347 -11.29 2.00 -1.33
N ARG A 348 -11.84 0.97 -1.98
CA ARG A 348 -12.99 1.09 -2.86
C ARG A 348 -14.25 1.49 -2.08
N LEU A 349 -14.50 0.83 -0.95
CA LEU A 349 -15.63 1.14 -0.06
C LEU A 349 -15.56 2.59 0.46
N MET A 350 -14.35 3.09 0.77
CA MET A 350 -14.12 4.48 1.14
C MET A 350 -14.50 5.43 -0.01
N GLY A 351 -14.15 5.06 -1.24
CA GLY A 351 -14.52 5.80 -2.45
C GLY A 351 -16.03 5.84 -2.66
N GLU A 352 -16.70 4.69 -2.55
CA GLU A 352 -18.16 4.55 -2.65
C GLU A 352 -18.87 5.42 -1.61
N ALA A 353 -18.46 5.34 -0.35
CA ALA A 353 -19.08 6.09 0.76
C ALA A 353 -18.94 7.61 0.60
N LEU A 354 -17.77 8.09 0.17
CA LEU A 354 -17.62 9.50 -0.18
C LEU A 354 -18.46 9.87 -1.40
N GLY A 355 -18.41 9.06 -2.46
CA GLY A 355 -19.12 9.31 -3.71
C GLY A 355 -20.62 9.46 -3.49
N GLU A 356 -21.23 8.65 -2.63
CA GLU A 356 -22.63 8.76 -2.24
C GLU A 356 -22.93 10.09 -1.54
N ARG A 357 -22.07 10.47 -0.57
CA ARG A 357 -22.25 11.71 0.19
C ARG A 357 -22.06 12.94 -0.68
N LEU A 358 -21.02 12.95 -1.51
CA LEU A 358 -20.71 14.04 -2.43
C LEU A 358 -21.77 14.16 -3.52
N ALA A 359 -22.24 13.06 -4.11
CA ALA A 359 -23.29 13.07 -5.12
C ALA A 359 -24.59 13.68 -4.56
N LYS A 360 -24.95 13.34 -3.31
CA LYS A 360 -26.09 13.96 -2.62
C LYS A 360 -25.89 15.46 -2.41
N ALA A 361 -24.71 15.89 -1.94
CA ALA A 361 -24.42 17.32 -1.69
C ALA A 361 -24.42 18.15 -2.98
N LEU A 362 -24.04 17.56 -4.09
CA LEU A 362 -23.97 18.19 -5.41
C LEU A 362 -25.22 17.95 -6.29
N ASN A 363 -26.27 17.29 -5.76
CA ASN A 363 -27.49 16.91 -6.49
C ASN A 363 -27.21 16.10 -7.78
N VAL A 364 -26.26 15.17 -7.71
CA VAL A 364 -25.96 14.23 -8.80
C VAL A 364 -26.72 12.92 -8.54
N ASP A 365 -27.66 12.60 -9.41
CA ASP A 365 -28.41 11.33 -9.34
C ASP A 365 -27.67 10.26 -10.16
N SER A 366 -26.65 9.66 -9.58
CA SER A 366 -25.87 8.60 -10.21
C SER A 366 -25.40 7.58 -9.16
N PRO A 367 -25.85 6.32 -9.23
CA PRO A 367 -25.42 5.29 -8.27
C PRO A 367 -23.94 4.94 -8.48
N SER A 368 -23.33 4.36 -7.42
CA SER A 368 -22.00 3.77 -7.56
C SER A 368 -22.03 2.54 -8.46
N LEU A 369 -21.09 2.46 -9.38
CA LEU A 369 -20.81 1.30 -10.21
C LEU A 369 -19.49 0.62 -9.81
N SER A 370 -18.81 1.07 -8.76
CA SER A 370 -17.48 0.61 -8.38
C SER A 370 -17.45 -0.84 -7.88
N ARG A 371 -18.61 -1.43 -7.56
CA ARG A 371 -18.74 -2.86 -7.24
C ARG A 371 -18.85 -3.76 -8.47
N GLU A 372 -19.23 -3.20 -9.61
CA GLU A 372 -19.60 -3.93 -10.81
C GLU A 372 -18.53 -3.82 -11.91
N VAL A 373 -17.99 -2.62 -12.08
CA VAL A 373 -17.01 -2.32 -13.12
C VAL A 373 -15.64 -2.84 -12.74
N ALA A 374 -15.04 -3.64 -13.62
CA ALA A 374 -13.68 -4.14 -13.43
C ALA A 374 -12.65 -3.03 -13.56
N ILE A 375 -11.63 -3.11 -12.69
CA ILE A 375 -10.41 -2.32 -12.80
C ILE A 375 -9.43 -3.18 -13.59
N GLU A 376 -9.38 -2.97 -14.90
CA GLU A 376 -8.60 -3.80 -15.81
C GLU A 376 -7.17 -3.28 -15.97
N ARG A 377 -6.23 -4.18 -16.08
CA ARG A 377 -4.88 -3.86 -16.48
C ARG A 377 -4.80 -3.74 -18.00
N ARG A 378 -4.45 -2.57 -18.53
CA ARG A 378 -4.35 -2.36 -19.98
C ARG A 378 -3.22 -3.15 -20.63
N HIS A 379 -2.13 -3.37 -19.89
CA HIS A 379 -0.97 -4.16 -20.36
C HIS A 379 -0.80 -5.38 -19.47
N VAL A 380 -1.50 -6.46 -19.82
CA VAL A 380 -1.26 -7.76 -19.20
C VAL A 380 0.10 -8.25 -19.68
N ARG A 381 1.00 -8.59 -18.75
CA ARG A 381 2.16 -9.42 -19.09
C ARG A 381 1.63 -10.71 -19.73
N SER A 382 1.53 -10.73 -21.04
CA SER A 382 1.24 -11.96 -21.73
C SER A 382 2.42 -12.93 -21.48
N VAL A 383 2.11 -14.12 -20.98
CA VAL A 383 3.11 -15.21 -20.96
C VAL A 383 3.59 -15.35 -22.40
N PRO A 384 4.89 -15.18 -22.69
CA PRO A 384 5.32 -15.07 -24.07
C PRO A 384 5.12 -16.38 -24.80
N SER A 385 4.36 -16.32 -25.87
CA SER A 385 4.36 -17.38 -26.88
C SER A 385 5.68 -17.48 -27.63
N ALA A 386 6.52 -16.41 -27.62
CA ALA A 386 7.85 -16.40 -28.20
C ALA A 386 8.75 -15.36 -27.50
N PRO A 387 9.78 -15.76 -26.70
CA PRO A 387 10.69 -14.86 -26.03
C PRO A 387 11.42 -13.87 -26.95
N LYS A 388 11.69 -14.24 -28.19
CA LYS A 388 12.40 -13.39 -29.16
C LYS A 388 11.63 -12.14 -29.58
N ALA A 389 10.32 -12.12 -29.48
CA ALA A 389 9.49 -10.98 -29.85
C ALA A 389 9.49 -9.85 -28.80
N ARG A 390 9.96 -10.13 -27.56
CA ARG A 390 9.92 -9.18 -26.44
C ARG A 390 11.23 -8.39 -26.25
N GLY A 391 12.22 -8.62 -27.10
CA GLY A 391 13.55 -8.03 -26.92
C GLY A 391 14.37 -8.69 -25.83
N ALA A 392 15.37 -8.01 -25.30
CA ALA A 392 16.25 -8.58 -24.29
C ALA A 392 15.58 -8.62 -22.91
N LEU A 393 15.97 -9.64 -22.13
CA LEU A 393 15.60 -9.75 -20.72
C LEU A 393 16.40 -8.73 -19.92
N LEU A 394 15.70 -7.78 -19.31
CA LEU A 394 16.28 -6.68 -18.54
C LEU A 394 16.35 -6.99 -17.04
N CYS A 395 15.32 -7.61 -16.49
CA CYS A 395 15.24 -7.98 -15.08
C CYS A 395 14.95 -9.47 -14.94
N GLU A 396 15.94 -10.26 -14.51
CA GLU A 396 15.79 -11.70 -14.34
C GLU A 396 14.86 -12.04 -13.16
N CYS A 397 14.95 -11.31 -12.06
CA CYS A 397 14.15 -11.57 -10.86
C CYS A 397 12.65 -11.52 -11.16
N GLU A 398 12.25 -10.50 -11.90
CA GLU A 398 10.84 -10.22 -12.23
C GLU A 398 10.51 -10.54 -13.70
N GLN A 399 11.46 -11.10 -14.44
CA GLN A 399 11.30 -11.49 -15.85
C GLN A 399 10.76 -10.36 -16.74
N VAL A 400 11.33 -9.15 -16.58
CA VAL A 400 10.94 -7.96 -17.35
C VAL A 400 11.80 -7.87 -18.61
N TYR A 401 11.15 -7.76 -19.75
CA TYR A 401 11.76 -7.59 -21.06
C TYR A 401 11.69 -6.14 -21.54
N GLU A 402 12.39 -5.81 -22.62
CA GLU A 402 12.37 -4.47 -23.22
C GLU A 402 10.95 -4.01 -23.57
N ALA A 403 10.17 -4.87 -24.23
CA ALA A 403 8.82 -4.56 -24.62
C ALA A 403 7.92 -4.20 -23.43
N ASP A 404 8.12 -4.85 -22.28
CA ASP A 404 7.33 -4.56 -21.07
C ASP A 404 7.55 -3.13 -20.58
N LEU A 405 8.78 -2.60 -20.71
CA LEU A 405 9.08 -1.22 -20.34
C LEU A 405 8.62 -0.21 -21.39
N ASP A 406 8.69 -0.57 -22.67
CA ASP A 406 8.25 0.30 -23.78
C ASP A 406 6.72 0.42 -23.84
N GLU A 407 6.00 -0.64 -23.45
CA GLU A 407 4.52 -0.67 -23.40
C GLU A 407 3.95 -0.01 -22.12
N SER A 408 4.78 0.23 -21.09
CA SER A 408 4.31 0.93 -19.91
C SER A 408 3.84 2.34 -20.23
N THR A 409 2.66 2.70 -19.74
CA THR A 409 2.07 4.05 -19.93
C THR A 409 2.74 5.11 -19.09
N ALA A 410 3.57 4.72 -18.11
CA ALA A 410 4.27 5.64 -17.24
C ALA A 410 5.34 6.43 -18.00
N THR A 411 5.35 7.74 -17.86
CA THR A 411 6.32 8.66 -18.49
C THR A 411 7.70 8.55 -17.86
N ALA A 412 7.77 8.38 -16.53
CA ALA A 412 9.02 8.20 -15.80
C ALA A 412 9.41 6.73 -15.70
N GLN A 413 10.70 6.41 -15.89
CA GLN A 413 11.24 5.05 -15.79
C GLN A 413 10.92 4.40 -14.42
N MET A 414 10.98 5.21 -13.36
CA MET A 414 10.70 4.75 -12.01
C MET A 414 9.24 4.37 -11.78
N GLN A 415 8.30 5.01 -12.46
CA GLN A 415 6.87 4.65 -12.41
C GLN A 415 6.58 3.37 -13.20
N ARG A 416 7.37 3.07 -14.25
CA ARG A 416 7.26 1.80 -15.01
C ARG A 416 7.42 0.56 -14.13
N ARG A 417 8.09 0.67 -12.97
CA ARG A 417 8.16 -0.40 -11.98
C ARG A 417 6.79 -0.79 -11.44
N PHE A 418 5.83 0.12 -11.40
CA PHE A 418 4.48 -0.16 -10.90
C PHE A 418 3.72 -1.09 -11.83
N ASP A 419 3.94 -0.97 -13.13
CA ASP A 419 3.36 -1.88 -14.12
C ASP A 419 4.13 -3.18 -14.25
N THR A 420 5.46 -3.15 -14.13
CA THR A 420 6.34 -4.24 -14.55
C THR A 420 7.07 -4.94 -13.40
N TRP A 421 7.12 -4.36 -12.19
CA TRP A 421 7.95 -4.80 -11.06
C TRP A 421 9.47 -4.72 -11.32
N PHE A 422 9.87 -3.99 -12.36
CA PHE A 422 11.26 -3.71 -12.65
C PHE A 422 11.99 -3.19 -11.41
N ALA A 423 13.18 -3.73 -11.14
CA ALA A 423 14.03 -3.36 -10.00
C ALA A 423 13.45 -3.64 -8.59
N MET A 424 12.40 -4.46 -8.46
CA MET A 424 11.76 -4.74 -7.18
C MET A 424 12.05 -6.13 -6.61
N GLY A 425 12.68 -7.01 -7.37
CA GLY A 425 13.06 -8.34 -6.92
C GLY A 425 14.29 -8.37 -6.00
N PRO A 426 14.82 -9.55 -5.66
CA PRO A 426 15.86 -9.73 -4.65
C PRO A 426 17.16 -8.95 -4.84
N CYS A 427 17.50 -8.53 -6.08
CA CYS A 427 18.66 -7.68 -6.32
C CYS A 427 18.40 -6.18 -6.14
N GLN A 428 17.14 -5.81 -5.86
CA GLN A 428 16.73 -4.41 -5.61
C GLN A 428 17.19 -3.41 -6.68
N GLY A 429 17.32 -3.87 -7.94
CA GLY A 429 17.72 -3.03 -9.06
C GLY A 429 19.21 -3.03 -9.38
N THR A 430 20.06 -3.64 -8.56
CA THR A 430 21.51 -3.60 -8.69
C THR A 430 22.00 -4.01 -10.09
N PHE A 431 21.39 -5.02 -10.73
CA PHE A 431 21.81 -5.47 -12.06
C PHE A 431 20.95 -4.88 -13.19
N CYS A 432 19.64 -4.90 -13.03
CA CYS A 432 18.74 -4.51 -14.11
C CYS A 432 18.74 -3.00 -14.39
N ALA A 433 18.93 -2.16 -13.38
CA ALA A 433 19.02 -0.72 -13.57
C ALA A 433 20.18 -0.35 -14.53
N HIS A 434 21.36 -1.01 -14.40
CA HIS A 434 22.50 -0.78 -15.28
C HIS A 434 22.28 -1.24 -16.73
N ARG A 435 21.52 -2.31 -16.94
CA ARG A 435 21.18 -2.76 -18.29
C ARG A 435 20.31 -1.76 -19.03
N VAL A 436 19.41 -1.11 -18.32
CA VAL A 436 18.57 -0.04 -18.89
C VAL A 436 19.41 1.19 -19.18
N LEU A 437 20.36 1.56 -18.29
CA LEU A 437 21.32 2.65 -18.50
C LEU A 437 22.18 2.45 -19.74
N GLY A 438 22.80 1.29 -19.87
CA GLY A 438 23.74 0.98 -20.96
C GLY A 438 23.14 1.05 -22.37
N ARG A 439 21.82 1.22 -22.49
CA ARG A 439 21.12 1.30 -23.77
C ARG A 439 20.95 2.71 -24.32
N GLY A 440 21.51 3.72 -23.66
CA GLY A 440 21.54 5.10 -24.17
C GLY A 440 20.16 5.77 -24.35
N ARG A 441 19.10 5.20 -23.78
CA ARG A 441 17.72 5.66 -24.01
C ARG A 441 17.26 6.79 -23.09
N ALA A 442 18.10 7.31 -22.21
CA ALA A 442 17.59 8.18 -21.17
C ALA A 442 18.39 9.46 -20.97
N VAL A 443 17.94 10.53 -21.59
CA VAL A 443 18.11 11.89 -21.03
C VAL A 443 17.37 11.89 -19.69
N GLY A 444 18.08 12.15 -18.56
CA GLY A 444 17.49 12.13 -17.20
C GLY A 444 17.63 10.79 -16.45
N PHE A 445 18.16 9.75 -17.05
CA PHE A 445 18.25 8.44 -16.40
C PHE A 445 19.23 8.42 -15.22
N ALA A 446 20.29 9.20 -15.22
CA ALA A 446 21.19 9.33 -14.07
C ALA A 446 20.45 9.84 -12.83
N ASP A 447 19.54 10.81 -13.01
CA ASP A 447 18.71 11.35 -11.93
C ASP A 447 17.71 10.31 -11.45
N GLU A 448 17.09 9.55 -12.34
CA GLU A 448 16.18 8.46 -12.00
C GLU A 448 16.89 7.32 -11.27
N LEU A 449 18.11 6.94 -11.71
CA LEU A 449 18.90 5.94 -11.01
C LEU A 449 19.32 6.43 -9.63
N SER A 450 19.71 7.69 -9.51
CA SER A 450 20.04 8.31 -8.22
C SER A 450 18.82 8.33 -7.29
N SER A 451 17.63 8.57 -7.83
CA SER A 451 16.38 8.50 -7.07
C SER A 451 16.07 7.08 -6.59
N LEU A 452 16.19 6.09 -7.49
CA LEU A 452 16.04 4.68 -7.14
C LEU A 452 17.02 4.26 -6.05
N ARG A 453 18.27 4.66 -6.19
CA ARG A 453 19.32 4.38 -5.21
C ARG A 453 18.97 4.95 -3.85
N ARG A 454 18.64 6.26 -3.77
CA ARG A 454 18.24 6.89 -2.50
C ARG A 454 17.07 6.17 -1.85
N GLU A 455 16.07 5.77 -2.63
CA GLU A 455 14.95 4.99 -2.10
C GLU A 455 15.39 3.61 -1.58
N ARG A 456 16.33 2.92 -2.27
CA ARG A 456 16.83 1.60 -1.86
C ARG A 456 17.77 1.67 -0.68
N GLU A 457 18.54 2.73 -0.54
CA GLU A 457 19.43 2.99 0.61
C GLU A 457 18.65 3.32 1.87
N HIS A 458 17.44 3.87 1.74
CA HIS A 458 16.55 4.12 2.87
C HIS A 458 16.26 2.81 3.63
N GLY A 459 16.63 2.76 4.90
CA GLY A 459 16.47 1.61 5.79
C GLY A 459 17.50 0.49 5.66
N LEU A 460 18.51 0.58 4.78
CA LEU A 460 19.59 -0.40 4.72
C LEU A 460 20.45 -0.40 5.99
N ASN A 461 20.71 0.74 6.58
CA ASN A 461 21.50 0.87 7.82
C ASN A 461 20.87 0.11 8.99
N ALA A 462 19.55 -0.01 8.99
CA ALA A 462 18.83 -0.74 10.04
C ALA A 462 19.02 -2.26 9.95
N VAL A 463 19.40 -2.79 8.77
CA VAL A 463 19.50 -4.24 8.50
C VAL A 463 20.92 -4.70 8.12
N GLY A 464 21.88 -3.80 8.16
CA GLY A 464 23.29 -4.06 7.81
C GLY A 464 24.02 -4.84 8.90
N TRP A 465 23.76 -6.14 9.03
CA TRP A 465 24.49 -7.04 9.94
C TRP A 465 24.87 -8.35 9.26
N GLY A 466 25.89 -9.06 9.80
CA GLY A 466 26.31 -10.38 9.34
C GLY A 466 26.64 -10.41 7.84
N ALA A 467 26.16 -11.44 7.16
CA ALA A 467 26.34 -11.61 5.71
C ALA A 467 25.64 -10.50 4.90
N SER A 468 24.51 -9.98 5.39
CA SER A 468 23.75 -8.91 4.71
C SER A 468 24.59 -7.63 4.58
N ALA A 469 25.40 -7.28 5.59
CA ALA A 469 26.25 -6.09 5.54
C ALA A 469 27.22 -6.10 4.36
N ARG A 470 27.83 -7.26 4.05
CA ARG A 470 28.76 -7.39 2.91
C ARG A 470 28.06 -7.24 1.57
N LEU A 471 26.86 -7.81 1.44
CA LEU A 471 26.07 -7.72 0.22
C LEU A 471 25.58 -6.28 -0.01
N ILE A 472 25.11 -5.63 1.02
CA ILE A 472 24.71 -4.22 0.97
C ILE A 472 25.87 -3.32 0.54
N ALA A 473 27.06 -3.50 1.14
CA ALA A 473 28.26 -2.75 0.75
C ALA A 473 28.64 -2.97 -0.70
N LEU A 474 28.53 -4.21 -1.19
CA LEU A 474 28.81 -4.54 -2.60
C LEU A 474 27.79 -3.87 -3.54
N GLU A 475 26.51 -3.95 -3.24
CA GLU A 475 25.43 -3.31 -4.02
C GLU A 475 25.60 -1.78 -4.08
N GLN A 476 25.94 -1.16 -2.95
CA GLN A 476 26.23 0.27 -2.88
C GLN A 476 27.47 0.66 -3.71
N SER A 477 28.53 -0.16 -3.65
CA SER A 477 29.74 0.07 -4.44
C SER A 477 29.47 -0.01 -5.93
N ILE A 478 28.73 -1.01 -6.39
CA ILE A 478 28.36 -1.17 -7.81
C ILE A 478 27.53 0.04 -8.27
N ALA A 479 26.55 0.47 -7.47
CA ALA A 479 25.70 1.61 -7.80
C ALA A 479 26.51 2.92 -7.87
N ALA A 480 27.41 3.17 -6.92
CA ALA A 480 28.26 4.35 -6.89
C ALA A 480 29.18 4.42 -8.12
N GLN A 481 29.87 3.32 -8.44
CA GLN A 481 30.74 3.26 -9.62
C GLN A 481 30.00 3.55 -10.94
N SER A 482 28.76 3.10 -11.03
CA SER A 482 27.95 3.30 -12.24
C SER A 482 27.46 4.73 -12.42
N LEU A 483 27.38 5.49 -11.35
CA LEU A 483 27.06 6.92 -11.35
C LEU A 483 28.32 7.80 -11.46
N GLY A 484 29.52 7.21 -11.50
CA GLY A 484 30.78 7.95 -11.49
C GLY A 484 31.07 8.62 -10.14
N GLU A 485 30.47 8.12 -9.05
CA GLU A 485 30.70 8.60 -7.70
C GLU A 485 31.90 7.87 -7.07
N ASP A 486 32.74 8.60 -6.34
CA ASP A 486 33.82 7.98 -5.57
C ASP A 486 33.24 7.10 -4.44
N VAL A 487 33.61 5.84 -4.43
CA VAL A 487 33.29 4.91 -3.36
C VAL A 487 34.13 5.32 -2.13
N ARG A 488 33.51 6.01 -1.18
CA ARG A 488 34.15 6.37 0.09
C ARG A 488 34.00 5.29 1.14
#